data_65cc30d850f8eddea54021b80299150d
#
_entry.id   65cc30d850f8eddea54021b80299150d
#
_cell.length_a   1.000
_cell.length_b   1.000
_cell.length_c   1.000
_cell.angle_alpha   90.00
_cell.angle_beta   90.00
_cell.angle_gamma   90.00
#
_symmetry.space_group_name_H-M   'P 1'
#
loop_
_entity.id
_entity.type
_entity.pdbx_description
1 polymer ?
#
loop_
_entity_poly.entity_id
_entity_poly.type
_entity_poly.pdbx_seq_one_letter_code
_entity_poly.pdbx_strand_id
1 'polypeptide(L)'
;MSNSIPTIAVDVMGSDLGPEELIIGVRQALSSDKSDFRIIVVGDDKVISPLLVRHDVLKDNRVQVYNASEVIEMDEKPIQAMKTKRDSSMMRAIDLVKIGTADAVLSCGNTGALMAGGTIRLRTMDGIERPALGTVIPGKFKNFIMIDVGAAPDPKPESLVDNAILGANYAHVALGIKNPRVGLLSNGTEDCKGNSLVQTAHRLFKAQEGVINYGGLIEGFGLFDGEFDVVVCDGFTGNVVLKSLESSVRMFKDILKEEIMRSWVYKLGILIARGAFKNLKKRLPIDKFSGAPLLGLNGLVVKAHGSSNRKQIAGAIEITLRCLRKQMQSRIKEDVSRLKEIVEKNKETARERERKSAEEHNTAG
;
A
#
# COMPACT_ATOMS: atom_id res chain seq x y z
N MET A 1 14.32 -21.08 -8.13
CA MET A 1 14.20 -19.62 -7.93
C MET A 1 14.50 -18.97 -9.25
N SER A 2 13.53 -18.37 -9.92
CA SER A 2 13.75 -17.68 -11.20
C SER A 2 14.57 -16.42 -10.91
N ASN A 3 15.80 -16.39 -11.42
CA ASN A 3 16.69 -15.22 -11.41
C ASN A 3 16.23 -14.17 -12.45
N SER A 4 14.92 -13.94 -12.55
CA SER A 4 14.40 -12.96 -13.48
C SER A 4 14.68 -11.54 -12.95
N ILE A 5 15.15 -10.67 -13.82
CA ILE A 5 15.37 -9.24 -13.53
C ILE A 5 14.01 -8.61 -13.21
N PRO A 6 13.81 -8.00 -12.01
CA PRO A 6 12.54 -7.35 -11.66
C PRO A 6 12.11 -6.33 -12.71
N THR A 7 10.87 -6.42 -13.17
CA THR A 7 10.32 -5.57 -14.22
C THR A 7 9.06 -4.87 -13.74
N ILE A 8 9.01 -3.52 -13.83
CA ILE A 8 7.88 -2.71 -13.40
C ILE A 8 7.22 -2.05 -14.61
N ALA A 9 5.94 -2.27 -14.82
CA ALA A 9 5.13 -1.50 -15.75
C ALA A 9 4.66 -0.20 -15.07
N VAL A 10 5.04 0.95 -15.60
CA VAL A 10 4.70 2.27 -15.06
C VAL A 10 3.71 2.95 -15.99
N ASP A 11 2.47 3.10 -15.53
CA ASP A 11 1.45 3.93 -16.18
C ASP A 11 1.82 5.40 -15.99
N VAL A 12 2.25 6.05 -17.07
CA VAL A 12 2.73 7.44 -17.01
C VAL A 12 1.66 8.47 -17.44
N MET A 13 0.45 8.04 -17.77
CA MET A 13 -0.59 8.94 -18.27
C MET A 13 -1.55 9.44 -17.17
N GLY A 14 -1.76 8.65 -16.10
CA GLY A 14 -2.79 8.89 -15.09
C GLY A 14 -2.39 9.84 -13.95
N SER A 15 -1.59 10.91 -14.19
CA SER A 15 -1.16 11.85 -13.14
C SER A 15 -1.77 13.24 -13.32
N ASP A 16 -2.12 13.89 -12.20
CA ASP A 16 -2.56 15.29 -12.17
C ASP A 16 -1.48 16.27 -12.67
N LEU A 17 -0.20 15.87 -12.58
CA LEU A 17 0.96 16.66 -13.00
C LEU A 17 1.42 16.35 -14.42
N GLY A 18 0.72 15.44 -15.11
CA GLY A 18 1.02 15.02 -16.46
C GLY A 18 2.18 14.02 -16.59
N PRO A 19 2.38 13.46 -17.81
CA PRO A 19 3.33 12.37 -18.05
C PRO A 19 4.80 12.78 -17.87
N GLU A 20 5.14 14.04 -18.08
CA GLU A 20 6.53 14.52 -17.99
C GLU A 20 7.09 14.37 -16.58
N GLU A 21 6.29 14.67 -15.55
CA GLU A 21 6.70 14.53 -14.15
C GLU A 21 6.98 13.08 -13.78
N LEU A 22 6.17 12.14 -14.29
CA LEU A 22 6.36 10.70 -14.05
C LEU A 22 7.63 10.20 -14.76
N ILE A 23 7.85 10.60 -16.02
CA ILE A 23 9.03 10.25 -16.81
C ILE A 23 10.31 10.73 -16.12
N ILE A 24 10.32 11.94 -15.58
CA ILE A 24 11.46 12.45 -14.81
C ILE A 24 11.65 11.63 -13.53
N GLY A 25 10.56 11.20 -12.88
CA GLY A 25 10.59 10.31 -11.72
C GLY A 25 11.20 8.95 -12.03
N VAL A 26 10.85 8.36 -13.18
CA VAL A 26 11.46 7.13 -13.71
C VAL A 26 12.96 7.34 -13.90
N ARG A 27 13.39 8.44 -14.55
CA ARG A 27 14.81 8.76 -14.73
C ARG A 27 15.55 8.86 -13.38
N GLN A 28 14.93 9.50 -12.38
CA GLN A 28 15.55 9.61 -11.04
C GLN A 28 15.72 8.25 -10.39
N ALA A 29 14.73 7.34 -10.48
CA ALA A 29 14.84 5.98 -9.97
C ALA A 29 15.97 5.20 -10.65
N LEU A 30 16.06 5.26 -11.99
CA LEU A 30 17.13 4.63 -12.78
C LEU A 30 18.52 5.17 -12.42
N SER A 31 18.62 6.46 -12.07
CA SER A 31 19.86 7.12 -11.70
C SER A 31 20.30 6.79 -10.28
N SER A 32 19.35 6.61 -9.34
CA SER A 32 19.61 6.36 -7.93
C SER A 32 19.89 4.89 -7.62
N ASP A 33 19.26 3.96 -8.35
CA ASP A 33 19.45 2.52 -8.21
C ASP A 33 20.16 1.95 -9.45
N LYS A 34 21.38 1.45 -9.26
CA LYS A 34 22.23 0.88 -10.32
C LYS A 34 22.12 -0.65 -10.40
N SER A 35 21.27 -1.25 -9.61
CA SER A 35 21.03 -2.69 -9.68
C SER A 35 20.24 -3.07 -10.94
N ASP A 36 20.21 -4.36 -11.24
CA ASP A 36 19.45 -4.89 -12.37
C ASP A 36 17.94 -4.87 -12.08
N PHE A 37 17.23 -4.04 -12.82
CA PHE A 37 15.77 -4.01 -12.92
C PHE A 37 15.37 -3.38 -14.26
N ARG A 38 14.14 -3.58 -14.68
CA ARG A 38 13.60 -3.02 -15.92
C ARG A 38 12.35 -2.20 -15.66
N ILE A 39 12.14 -1.19 -16.49
CA ILE A 39 10.90 -0.39 -16.47
C ILE A 39 10.28 -0.44 -17.87
N ILE A 40 8.98 -0.79 -17.90
CA ILE A 40 8.14 -0.63 -19.09
C ILE A 40 7.31 0.62 -18.87
N VAL A 41 7.61 1.67 -19.63
CA VAL A 41 6.83 2.92 -19.63
C VAL A 41 5.60 2.73 -20.52
N VAL A 42 4.42 2.84 -19.91
CA VAL A 42 3.15 2.58 -20.61
C VAL A 42 2.38 3.89 -20.80
N GLY A 43 2.06 4.22 -22.04
CA GLY A 43 1.31 5.44 -22.39
C GLY A 43 1.16 5.65 -23.89
N ASP A 44 0.51 6.75 -24.29
CA ASP A 44 0.38 7.11 -25.70
C ASP A 44 1.76 7.53 -26.26
N ASP A 45 2.25 6.74 -27.21
CA ASP A 45 3.57 6.91 -27.81
C ASP A 45 3.76 8.33 -28.41
N LYS A 46 2.71 8.92 -28.98
CA LYS A 46 2.74 10.29 -29.51
C LYS A 46 3.03 11.33 -28.42
N VAL A 47 2.61 11.07 -27.20
CA VAL A 47 2.79 11.97 -26.05
C VAL A 47 4.11 11.69 -25.33
N ILE A 48 4.41 10.41 -25.07
CA ILE A 48 5.53 10.03 -24.20
C ILE A 48 6.87 9.97 -24.93
N SER A 49 6.94 9.59 -26.21
CA SER A 49 8.20 9.45 -26.93
C SER A 49 9.01 10.77 -27.00
N PRO A 50 8.42 11.94 -27.30
CA PRO A 50 9.17 13.20 -27.26
C PRO A 50 9.72 13.53 -25.85
N LEU A 51 8.99 13.18 -24.79
CA LEU A 51 9.40 13.40 -23.41
C LEU A 51 10.51 12.45 -22.98
N LEU A 52 10.44 11.19 -23.37
CA LEU A 52 11.47 10.19 -23.10
C LEU A 52 12.80 10.56 -23.77
N VAL A 53 12.76 11.09 -24.99
CA VAL A 53 13.94 11.63 -25.70
C VAL A 53 14.47 12.87 -24.98
N ARG A 54 13.61 13.85 -24.67
CA ARG A 54 13.99 15.12 -24.01
C ARG A 54 14.72 14.88 -22.69
N HIS A 55 14.29 13.87 -21.94
CA HIS A 55 14.84 13.57 -20.62
C HIS A 55 15.87 12.43 -20.63
N ASP A 56 16.38 12.04 -21.81
CA ASP A 56 17.40 10.99 -21.98
C ASP A 56 17.04 9.63 -21.36
N VAL A 57 15.75 9.32 -21.19
CA VAL A 57 15.30 8.08 -20.54
C VAL A 57 15.55 6.86 -21.43
N LEU A 58 15.38 7.01 -22.74
CA LEU A 58 15.62 5.95 -23.74
C LEU A 58 17.11 5.56 -23.90
N LYS A 59 18.04 6.35 -23.34
CA LYS A 59 19.47 6.00 -23.32
C LYS A 59 19.78 4.89 -22.31
N ASP A 60 18.89 4.64 -21.35
CA ASP A 60 19.04 3.55 -20.37
C ASP A 60 18.45 2.26 -20.95
N ASN A 61 19.28 1.24 -21.12
CA ASN A 61 18.90 -0.06 -21.71
C ASN A 61 17.90 -0.86 -20.85
N ARG A 62 17.63 -0.41 -19.63
CA ARG A 62 16.62 -0.99 -18.73
C ARG A 62 15.22 -0.51 -19.04
N VAL A 63 15.03 0.45 -19.95
CA VAL A 63 13.74 1.03 -20.29
C VAL A 63 13.20 0.46 -21.58
N GLN A 64 11.92 0.08 -21.55
CA GLN A 64 11.11 -0.30 -22.70
C GLN A 64 9.88 0.59 -22.75
N VAL A 65 9.31 0.78 -23.93
CA VAL A 65 8.08 1.54 -24.15
C VAL A 65 6.98 0.60 -24.59
N TYR A 66 5.80 0.77 -24.01
CA TYR A 66 4.60 0.05 -24.42
C TYR A 66 3.50 1.07 -24.76
N ASN A 67 3.03 1.07 -25.99
CA ASN A 67 2.00 1.99 -26.46
C ASN A 67 0.63 1.62 -25.91
N ALA A 68 -0.11 2.64 -25.45
CA ALA A 68 -1.49 2.56 -25.02
C ALA A 68 -2.21 3.86 -25.40
N SER A 69 -3.25 3.78 -26.22
CA SER A 69 -3.84 4.94 -26.91
C SER A 69 -4.90 5.67 -26.10
N GLU A 70 -5.30 5.13 -24.93
CA GLU A 70 -6.38 5.67 -24.12
C GLU A 70 -5.92 5.97 -22.68
N VAL A 71 -6.62 6.89 -22.01
CA VAL A 71 -6.35 7.27 -20.61
C VAL A 71 -7.65 7.21 -19.83
N ILE A 72 -7.65 6.57 -18.66
CA ILE A 72 -8.74 6.65 -17.69
C ILE A 72 -8.51 7.90 -16.84
N GLU A 73 -9.44 8.86 -16.92
CA GLU A 73 -9.34 10.12 -16.19
C GLU A 73 -9.70 9.93 -14.71
N MET A 74 -9.29 10.90 -13.86
CA MET A 74 -9.44 10.81 -12.41
C MET A 74 -10.89 10.85 -11.93
N ASP A 75 -11.79 11.51 -12.68
CA ASP A 75 -13.21 11.72 -12.39
C ASP A 75 -14.13 10.67 -13.04
N GLU A 76 -13.59 9.78 -13.87
CA GLU A 76 -14.40 8.75 -14.53
C GLU A 76 -14.86 7.66 -13.54
N LYS A 77 -16.05 7.12 -13.79
CA LYS A 77 -16.58 5.97 -13.05
C LYS A 77 -15.75 4.72 -13.36
N PRO A 78 -15.08 4.12 -12.36
CA PRO A 78 -14.08 3.06 -12.58
C PRO A 78 -14.54 1.91 -13.48
N ILE A 79 -15.64 1.28 -13.15
CA ILE A 79 -16.16 0.11 -13.89
C ILE A 79 -16.56 0.46 -15.32
N GLN A 80 -17.12 1.65 -15.53
CA GLN A 80 -17.50 2.10 -16.87
C GLN A 80 -16.27 2.40 -17.72
N ALA A 81 -15.32 3.16 -17.17
CA ALA A 81 -14.08 3.52 -17.84
C ALA A 81 -13.28 2.27 -18.27
N MET A 82 -13.17 1.28 -17.41
CA MET A 82 -12.51 0.00 -17.73
C MET A 82 -13.18 -0.79 -18.85
N LYS A 83 -14.50 -0.69 -19.01
CA LYS A 83 -15.24 -1.38 -20.09
C LYS A 83 -15.08 -0.68 -21.43
N THR A 84 -15.04 0.65 -21.43
CA THR A 84 -14.99 1.48 -22.64
C THR A 84 -13.55 1.74 -23.10
N LYS A 85 -12.60 1.96 -22.17
CA LYS A 85 -11.19 2.29 -22.44
C LYS A 85 -10.29 1.09 -22.20
N ARG A 86 -10.42 0.08 -23.04
CA ARG A 86 -9.67 -1.19 -22.89
C ARG A 86 -8.20 -1.06 -23.25
N ASP A 87 -7.83 -0.08 -24.05
CA ASP A 87 -6.46 0.26 -24.43
C ASP A 87 -5.85 1.37 -23.56
N SER A 88 -6.43 1.59 -22.36
CA SER A 88 -5.87 2.59 -21.45
C SER A 88 -4.53 2.15 -20.86
N SER A 89 -3.63 3.11 -20.66
CA SER A 89 -2.29 2.90 -20.10
C SER A 89 -2.31 2.11 -18.80
N MET A 90 -3.26 2.42 -17.91
CA MET A 90 -3.48 1.68 -16.66
C MET A 90 -3.84 0.21 -16.90
N MET A 91 -4.82 -0.07 -17.78
CA MET A 91 -5.26 -1.44 -18.04
C MET A 91 -4.18 -2.24 -18.77
N ARG A 92 -3.44 -1.65 -19.69
CA ARG A 92 -2.29 -2.27 -20.36
C ARG A 92 -1.16 -2.58 -19.38
N ALA A 93 -0.85 -1.68 -18.45
CA ALA A 93 0.15 -1.93 -17.42
C ALA A 93 -0.23 -3.12 -16.51
N ILE A 94 -1.52 -3.24 -16.14
CA ILE A 94 -2.02 -4.40 -15.39
C ILE A 94 -1.97 -5.69 -16.24
N ASP A 95 -2.34 -5.62 -17.51
CA ASP A 95 -2.30 -6.78 -18.40
C ASP A 95 -0.86 -7.30 -18.60
N LEU A 96 0.16 -6.43 -18.64
CA LEU A 96 1.57 -6.84 -18.67
C LEU A 96 1.96 -7.67 -17.42
N VAL A 97 1.43 -7.33 -16.26
CA VAL A 97 1.62 -8.15 -15.04
C VAL A 97 0.88 -9.47 -15.15
N LYS A 98 -0.36 -9.46 -15.66
CA LYS A 98 -1.17 -10.67 -15.84
C LYS A 98 -0.49 -11.72 -16.72
N ILE A 99 0.15 -11.28 -17.81
CA ILE A 99 0.82 -12.19 -18.76
C ILE A 99 2.27 -12.51 -18.39
N GLY A 100 2.77 -11.95 -17.26
CA GLY A 100 4.11 -12.21 -16.75
C GLY A 100 5.23 -11.45 -17.49
N THR A 101 4.91 -10.45 -18.30
CA THR A 101 5.90 -9.57 -18.94
C THR A 101 6.46 -8.54 -17.96
N ALA A 102 5.66 -8.13 -16.96
CA ALA A 102 6.07 -7.33 -15.83
C ALA A 102 5.75 -8.05 -14.52
N ASP A 103 6.50 -7.77 -13.45
CA ASP A 103 6.29 -8.33 -12.12
C ASP A 103 5.41 -7.43 -11.25
N ALA A 104 5.34 -6.14 -11.59
CA ALA A 104 4.53 -5.15 -10.88
C ALA A 104 4.01 -4.07 -11.81
N VAL A 105 2.89 -3.45 -11.42
CA VAL A 105 2.38 -2.20 -12.01
C VAL A 105 2.46 -1.07 -11.00
N LEU A 106 2.87 0.10 -11.46
CA LEU A 106 2.80 1.38 -10.73
C LEU A 106 1.93 2.36 -11.50
N SER A 107 0.92 2.92 -10.86
CA SER A 107 0.05 3.94 -11.46
C SER A 107 -0.30 5.06 -10.47
N CYS A 108 -0.37 6.29 -10.98
CA CYS A 108 -0.89 7.46 -10.26
C CYS A 108 -2.37 7.73 -10.56
N GLY A 109 -2.97 7.00 -11.52
CA GLY A 109 -4.31 7.25 -12.06
C GLY A 109 -5.44 6.97 -11.08
N ASN A 110 -6.65 6.92 -11.62
CA ASN A 110 -7.89 6.71 -10.86
C ASN A 110 -7.81 5.50 -9.93
N THR A 111 -7.90 5.73 -8.62
CA THR A 111 -7.71 4.71 -7.59
C THR A 111 -8.72 3.57 -7.71
N GLY A 112 -10.00 3.92 -7.94
CA GLY A 112 -11.06 2.93 -8.10
C GLY A 112 -10.85 2.04 -9.33
N ALA A 113 -10.39 2.62 -10.45
CA ALA A 113 -10.09 1.88 -11.67
C ALA A 113 -8.88 0.96 -11.49
N LEU A 114 -7.82 1.44 -10.83
CA LEU A 114 -6.64 0.63 -10.53
C LEU A 114 -6.98 -0.57 -9.63
N MET A 115 -7.78 -0.34 -8.57
CA MET A 115 -8.21 -1.41 -7.66
C MET A 115 -9.12 -2.41 -8.35
N ALA A 116 -10.14 -1.93 -9.06
CA ALA A 116 -11.07 -2.80 -9.78
C ALA A 116 -10.35 -3.56 -10.91
N GLY A 117 -9.49 -2.88 -11.68
CA GLY A 117 -8.68 -3.48 -12.74
C GLY A 117 -7.73 -4.55 -12.21
N GLY A 118 -7.00 -4.23 -11.15
CA GLY A 118 -6.11 -5.17 -10.46
C GLY A 118 -6.88 -6.41 -9.97
N THR A 119 -8.01 -6.21 -9.30
CA THR A 119 -8.83 -7.32 -8.77
C THR A 119 -9.40 -8.19 -9.89
N ILE A 120 -9.96 -7.60 -10.94
CA ILE A 120 -10.57 -8.35 -12.04
C ILE A 120 -9.53 -9.08 -12.89
N ARG A 121 -8.39 -8.45 -13.19
CA ARG A 121 -7.37 -9.00 -14.08
C ARG A 121 -6.42 -9.99 -13.38
N LEU A 122 -5.97 -9.67 -12.16
CA LEU A 122 -4.97 -10.45 -11.42
C LEU A 122 -5.61 -11.43 -10.42
N ARG A 123 -6.85 -11.17 -10.03
CA ARG A 123 -7.59 -11.90 -8.98
C ARG A 123 -6.89 -11.84 -7.62
N THR A 124 -7.65 -12.12 -6.56
CA THR A 124 -7.10 -12.25 -5.21
C THR A 124 -6.32 -13.56 -5.06
N MET A 125 -5.37 -13.56 -4.16
CA MET A 125 -4.68 -14.77 -3.71
C MET A 125 -5.69 -15.73 -3.09
N ASP A 126 -5.40 -17.02 -3.18
CA ASP A 126 -6.23 -18.04 -2.53
C ASP A 126 -6.26 -17.82 -1.02
N GLY A 127 -7.45 -17.65 -0.46
CA GLY A 127 -7.67 -17.34 0.95
C GLY A 127 -7.82 -15.86 1.28
N ILE A 128 -7.61 -14.97 0.35
CA ILE A 128 -7.89 -13.55 0.52
C ILE A 128 -9.20 -13.19 -0.18
N GLU A 129 -10.18 -12.75 0.59
CA GLU A 129 -11.49 -12.37 0.03
C GLU A 129 -11.41 -11.06 -0.75
N ARG A 130 -10.72 -10.05 -0.22
CA ARG A 130 -10.57 -8.73 -0.83
C ARG A 130 -9.15 -8.23 -0.70
N PRO A 131 -8.64 -7.50 -1.69
CA PRO A 131 -7.36 -6.83 -1.56
C PRO A 131 -7.48 -5.64 -0.61
N ALA A 132 -6.37 -5.27 0.03
CA ALA A 132 -6.28 -4.12 0.91
C ALA A 132 -5.14 -3.18 0.51
N LEU A 133 -5.37 -1.87 0.65
CA LEU A 133 -4.36 -0.85 0.36
C LEU A 133 -3.56 -0.56 1.64
N GLY A 134 -2.26 -0.86 1.61
CA GLY A 134 -1.36 -0.60 2.73
C GLY A 134 -0.45 0.60 2.47
N THR A 135 -0.22 1.43 3.48
CA THR A 135 0.73 2.56 3.39
C THR A 135 1.60 2.68 4.62
N VAL A 136 2.80 3.24 4.44
CA VAL A 136 3.68 3.59 5.56
C VAL A 136 3.31 4.97 6.08
N ILE A 137 3.00 5.04 7.37
CA ILE A 137 2.72 6.30 8.08
C ILE A 137 3.93 6.66 8.95
N PRO A 138 4.43 7.89 8.87
CA PRO A 138 5.48 8.35 9.78
C PRO A 138 4.92 8.55 11.19
N GLY A 139 5.59 7.98 12.19
CA GLY A 139 5.28 8.18 13.61
C GLY A 139 6.35 9.00 14.33
N LYS A 140 6.07 9.35 15.58
CA LYS A 140 6.97 10.14 16.43
C LYS A 140 8.29 9.41 16.71
N PHE A 141 8.23 8.11 16.98
CA PHE A 141 9.38 7.29 17.34
C PHE A 141 9.79 6.32 16.22
N LYS A 142 8.82 5.73 15.53
CA LYS A 142 9.02 4.81 14.41
C LYS A 142 7.87 4.94 13.41
N ASN A 143 8.13 4.54 12.16
CA ASN A 143 7.09 4.43 11.15
C ASN A 143 6.27 3.16 11.39
N PHE A 144 5.02 3.14 10.96
CA PHE A 144 4.14 1.99 11.02
C PHE A 144 3.37 1.81 9.71
N ILE A 145 2.81 0.63 9.50
CA ILE A 145 1.92 0.34 8.36
C ILE A 145 0.48 0.59 8.80
N MET A 146 -0.28 1.34 8.01
CA MET A 146 -1.72 1.43 8.12
C MET A 146 -2.38 0.67 6.99
N ILE A 147 -3.33 -0.20 7.28
CA ILE A 147 -4.07 -1.05 6.35
C ILE A 147 -5.48 -1.33 6.89
N ASP A 148 -6.55 -1.17 6.16
CA ASP A 148 -6.76 -0.75 4.78
C ASP A 148 -6.94 0.77 4.73
N VAL A 149 -6.34 1.46 3.74
CA VAL A 149 -6.49 2.90 3.58
C VAL A 149 -7.35 3.30 2.37
N GLY A 150 -8.29 2.42 1.97
CA GLY A 150 -9.27 2.81 0.97
C GLY A 150 -9.66 1.78 -0.08
N ALA A 151 -9.32 0.50 0.06
CA ALA A 151 -9.70 -0.54 -0.90
C ALA A 151 -11.10 -1.13 -0.60
N ALA A 152 -11.40 -1.46 0.65
CA ALA A 152 -12.66 -2.08 1.07
C ALA A 152 -13.34 -1.25 2.15
N PRO A 153 -14.30 -0.37 1.81
CA PRO A 153 -14.95 0.52 2.79
C PRO A 153 -15.81 -0.22 3.82
N ASP A 154 -16.39 -1.35 3.43
CA ASP A 154 -17.27 -2.18 4.27
C ASP A 154 -16.81 -3.66 4.16
N PRO A 155 -15.74 -4.03 4.88
CA PRO A 155 -15.22 -5.39 4.88
C PRO A 155 -15.96 -6.26 5.90
N LYS A 156 -15.85 -7.59 5.75
CA LYS A 156 -16.21 -8.52 6.82
C LYS A 156 -15.15 -8.54 7.92
N PRO A 157 -15.49 -8.97 9.16
CA PRO A 157 -14.51 -9.10 10.25
C PRO A 157 -13.31 -9.99 9.89
N GLU A 158 -13.53 -11.06 9.12
CA GLU A 158 -12.49 -11.98 8.65
C GLU A 158 -11.48 -11.29 7.74
N SER A 159 -11.94 -10.34 6.90
CA SER A 159 -11.06 -9.56 6.03
C SER A 159 -10.09 -8.67 6.82
N LEU A 160 -10.47 -8.23 8.04
CA LEU A 160 -9.53 -7.49 8.90
C LEU A 160 -8.40 -8.41 9.43
N VAL A 161 -8.69 -9.70 9.65
CA VAL A 161 -7.65 -10.70 9.98
C VAL A 161 -6.70 -10.91 8.80
N ASP A 162 -7.24 -11.04 7.59
CA ASP A 162 -6.43 -11.10 6.37
C ASP A 162 -5.54 -9.86 6.24
N ASN A 163 -6.09 -8.67 6.49
CA ASN A 163 -5.36 -7.41 6.45
C ASN A 163 -4.19 -7.37 7.45
N ALA A 164 -4.32 -8.02 8.62
CA ALA A 164 -3.20 -8.12 9.56
C ALA A 164 -2.02 -8.89 8.97
N ILE A 165 -2.26 -10.00 8.28
CA ILE A 165 -1.22 -10.78 7.61
C ILE A 165 -0.60 -9.98 6.47
N LEU A 166 -1.43 -9.35 5.64
CA LEU A 166 -0.97 -8.49 4.55
C LEU A 166 -0.11 -7.34 5.07
N GLY A 167 -0.56 -6.67 6.12
CA GLY A 167 0.15 -5.57 6.77
C GLY A 167 1.45 -6.01 7.44
N ALA A 168 1.46 -7.17 8.10
CA ALA A 168 2.65 -7.74 8.73
C ALA A 168 3.75 -8.05 7.69
N ASN A 169 3.37 -8.64 6.56
CA ASN A 169 4.30 -8.89 5.46
C ASN A 169 4.83 -7.59 4.85
N TYR A 170 3.97 -6.59 4.72
CA TYR A 170 4.40 -5.28 4.23
C TYR A 170 5.33 -4.56 5.23
N ALA A 171 5.06 -4.63 6.54
CA ALA A 171 5.95 -4.11 7.57
C ALA A 171 7.34 -4.79 7.54
N HIS A 172 7.36 -6.11 7.32
CA HIS A 172 8.63 -6.83 7.14
C HIS A 172 9.42 -6.31 5.93
N VAL A 173 8.74 -6.09 4.80
CA VAL A 173 9.38 -5.63 3.56
C VAL A 173 9.80 -4.17 3.63
N ALA A 174 8.88 -3.29 4.02
CA ALA A 174 9.08 -1.84 3.98
C ALA A 174 9.91 -1.32 5.16
N LEU A 175 9.68 -1.86 6.36
CA LEU A 175 10.28 -1.37 7.61
C LEU A 175 11.36 -2.31 8.17
N GLY A 176 11.48 -3.54 7.66
CA GLY A 176 12.46 -4.53 8.13
C GLY A 176 12.08 -5.23 9.44
N ILE A 177 10.82 -5.16 9.87
CA ILE A 177 10.35 -5.71 11.14
C ILE A 177 9.96 -7.18 10.94
N LYS A 178 10.61 -8.09 11.65
CA LYS A 178 10.40 -9.55 11.45
C LYS A 178 9.11 -10.08 12.08
N ASN A 179 8.74 -9.56 13.25
CA ASN A 179 7.54 -9.94 14.00
C ASN A 179 6.78 -8.68 14.40
N PRO A 180 6.08 -8.02 13.45
CA PRO A 180 5.44 -6.75 13.70
C PRO A 180 4.28 -6.89 14.68
N ARG A 181 4.19 -5.97 15.66
CA ARG A 181 3.07 -5.89 16.57
C ARG A 181 1.88 -5.26 15.87
N VAL A 182 0.75 -5.98 15.85
CA VAL A 182 -0.48 -5.60 15.14
C VAL A 182 -1.50 -5.04 16.13
N GLY A 183 -2.05 -3.85 15.83
CA GLY A 183 -3.19 -3.25 16.53
C GLY A 183 -4.40 -3.14 15.63
N LEU A 184 -5.59 -3.22 16.21
CA LEU A 184 -6.86 -2.97 15.52
C LEU A 184 -7.40 -1.60 15.92
N LEU A 185 -7.61 -0.71 14.93
CA LEU A 185 -8.08 0.65 15.17
C LEU A 185 -9.50 0.65 15.72
N SER A 186 -9.70 1.39 16.80
CA SER A 186 -10.96 1.52 17.53
C SER A 186 -11.15 2.94 18.07
N ASN A 187 -12.25 3.17 18.78
CA ASN A 187 -12.54 4.41 19.51
C ASN A 187 -12.17 4.36 21.00
N GLY A 188 -11.40 3.37 21.40
CA GLY A 188 -10.86 3.15 22.75
C GLY A 188 -10.06 1.87 22.78
N THR A 189 -9.33 1.64 23.88
CA THR A 189 -8.40 0.51 24.04
C THR A 189 -8.98 -0.66 24.84
N GLU A 190 -10.14 -0.45 25.52
CA GLU A 190 -10.79 -1.49 26.31
C GLU A 190 -11.50 -2.51 25.42
N ASP A 191 -11.53 -3.77 25.82
CA ASP A 191 -12.10 -4.92 25.06
C ASP A 191 -13.55 -4.72 24.58
N CYS A 192 -14.33 -3.85 25.26
CA CYS A 192 -15.72 -3.55 24.91
C CYS A 192 -15.86 -2.41 23.88
N LYS A 193 -14.78 -1.76 23.47
CA LYS A 193 -14.81 -0.64 22.52
C LYS A 193 -14.90 -1.11 21.07
N GLY A 194 -15.27 -0.16 20.21
CA GLY A 194 -15.45 -0.38 18.77
C GLY A 194 -16.91 -0.68 18.40
N ASN A 195 -17.19 -0.55 17.11
CA ASN A 195 -18.46 -0.97 16.52
C ASN A 195 -18.53 -2.51 16.39
N SER A 196 -19.63 -3.03 15.87
CA SER A 196 -19.86 -4.49 15.72
C SER A 196 -18.77 -5.16 14.86
N LEU A 197 -18.28 -4.51 13.81
CA LEU A 197 -17.18 -4.98 12.97
C LEU A 197 -15.89 -5.14 13.78
N VAL A 198 -15.49 -4.09 14.49
CA VAL A 198 -14.26 -4.06 15.31
C VAL A 198 -14.33 -5.05 16.44
N GLN A 199 -15.45 -5.13 17.17
CA GLN A 199 -15.61 -6.09 18.27
C GLN A 199 -15.55 -7.54 17.81
N THR A 200 -16.14 -7.85 16.64
CA THR A 200 -16.09 -9.21 16.09
C THR A 200 -14.68 -9.53 15.60
N ALA A 201 -14.04 -8.61 14.87
CA ALA A 201 -12.66 -8.77 14.44
C ALA A 201 -11.70 -8.93 15.64
N HIS A 202 -11.88 -8.15 16.71
CA HIS A 202 -11.06 -8.24 17.93
C HIS A 202 -11.09 -9.66 18.53
N ARG A 203 -12.28 -10.28 18.61
CA ARG A 203 -12.41 -11.67 19.05
C ARG A 203 -11.71 -12.65 18.11
N LEU A 204 -11.83 -12.44 16.79
CA LEU A 204 -11.13 -13.27 15.80
C LEU A 204 -9.61 -13.13 15.91
N PHE A 205 -9.09 -11.94 16.12
CA PHE A 205 -7.66 -11.71 16.33
C PHE A 205 -7.13 -12.42 17.57
N LYS A 206 -7.85 -12.36 18.69
CA LYS A 206 -7.49 -13.08 19.92
C LYS A 206 -7.49 -14.60 19.72
N ALA A 207 -8.37 -15.13 18.86
CA ALA A 207 -8.42 -16.56 18.54
C ALA A 207 -7.26 -17.02 17.61
N GLN A 208 -6.51 -16.09 17.01
CA GLN A 208 -5.36 -16.36 16.13
C GLN A 208 -4.00 -16.23 16.85
N GLU A 209 -3.98 -16.50 18.15
CA GLU A 209 -2.76 -16.47 18.94
C GLU A 209 -1.68 -17.38 18.35
N GLY A 210 -0.45 -16.87 18.26
CA GLY A 210 0.69 -17.57 17.65
C GLY A 210 0.83 -17.43 16.11
N VAL A 211 -0.18 -16.87 15.42
CA VAL A 211 -0.11 -16.56 13.98
C VAL A 211 0.16 -15.07 13.76
N ILE A 212 -0.60 -14.24 14.45
CA ILE A 212 -0.50 -12.79 14.41
C ILE A 212 -0.03 -12.31 15.78
N ASN A 213 1.02 -11.48 15.80
CA ASN A 213 1.47 -10.82 17.03
C ASN A 213 0.50 -9.67 17.37
N TYR A 214 -0.71 -10.07 17.80
CA TYR A 214 -1.79 -9.14 18.11
C TYR A 214 -1.59 -8.47 19.46
N GLY A 215 -1.56 -7.14 19.49
CA GLY A 215 -1.34 -6.34 20.69
C GLY A 215 -2.61 -5.73 21.29
N GLY A 216 -3.78 -5.87 20.65
CA GLY A 216 -5.04 -5.31 21.13
C GLY A 216 -5.59 -4.16 20.29
N LEU A 217 -6.55 -3.43 20.88
CA LEU A 217 -7.16 -2.25 20.28
C LEU A 217 -6.24 -1.03 20.44
N ILE A 218 -6.29 -0.13 19.45
CA ILE A 218 -5.61 1.17 19.47
C ILE A 218 -6.60 2.26 19.07
N GLU A 219 -6.57 3.39 19.77
CA GLU A 219 -7.35 4.57 19.40
C GLU A 219 -6.54 5.59 18.60
N GLY A 220 -7.25 6.51 17.94
CA GLY A 220 -6.63 7.53 17.08
C GLY A 220 -5.57 8.38 17.78
N PHE A 221 -5.71 8.63 19.08
CA PHE A 221 -4.77 9.41 19.87
C PHE A 221 -3.39 8.73 19.99
N GLY A 222 -3.36 7.41 20.13
CA GLY A 222 -2.12 6.62 20.29
C GLY A 222 -1.42 6.25 18.97
N LEU A 223 -2.01 6.56 17.80
CA LEU A 223 -1.50 6.09 16.49
C LEU A 223 -0.01 6.39 16.24
N PHE A 224 0.48 7.54 16.72
CA PHE A 224 1.82 8.03 16.43
C PHE A 224 2.85 7.71 17.52
N ASP A 225 2.45 7.09 18.62
CA ASP A 225 3.30 6.82 19.81
C ASP A 225 4.22 5.62 19.65
N GLY A 226 4.06 4.87 18.54
CA GLY A 226 4.98 3.80 18.16
C GLY A 226 4.75 2.50 18.94
N GLU A 227 3.56 2.29 19.51
CA GLU A 227 3.21 1.03 20.16
C GLU A 227 3.09 -0.12 19.18
N PHE A 228 2.44 0.13 18.03
CA PHE A 228 2.19 -0.86 16.99
C PHE A 228 3.05 -0.61 15.74
N ASP A 229 3.34 -1.68 15.02
CA ASP A 229 4.07 -1.67 13.75
C ASP A 229 3.11 -1.75 12.56
N VAL A 230 1.91 -2.32 12.81
CA VAL A 230 0.81 -2.41 11.86
C VAL A 230 -0.47 -2.02 12.57
N VAL A 231 -1.24 -1.12 11.97
CA VAL A 231 -2.57 -0.73 12.43
C VAL A 231 -3.58 -1.11 11.36
N VAL A 232 -4.49 -2.02 11.72
CA VAL A 232 -5.55 -2.54 10.86
C VAL A 232 -6.83 -1.73 11.08
N CYS A 233 -7.52 -1.40 10.00
CA CYS A 233 -8.84 -0.78 10.01
C CYS A 233 -9.63 -1.17 8.74
N ASP A 234 -10.90 -0.82 8.67
CA ASP A 234 -11.66 -0.83 7.42
C ASP A 234 -11.19 0.28 6.48
N GLY A 235 -11.44 0.10 5.17
CA GLY A 235 -10.96 1.04 4.16
C GLY A 235 -11.60 2.43 4.22
N PHE A 236 -12.81 2.56 4.77
CA PHE A 236 -13.44 3.86 4.99
C PHE A 236 -12.72 4.63 6.09
N THR A 237 -12.58 4.02 7.25
CA THR A 237 -11.89 4.62 8.42
C THR A 237 -10.45 4.96 8.07
N GLY A 238 -9.73 4.04 7.43
CA GLY A 238 -8.33 4.26 7.06
C GLY A 238 -8.14 5.36 6.02
N ASN A 239 -9.04 5.47 5.04
CA ASN A 239 -8.99 6.57 4.07
C ASN A 239 -9.28 7.93 4.72
N VAL A 240 -10.25 7.99 5.64
CA VAL A 240 -10.55 9.22 6.39
C VAL A 240 -9.34 9.65 7.23
N VAL A 241 -8.73 8.73 7.98
CA VAL A 241 -7.53 9.02 8.79
C VAL A 241 -6.39 9.49 7.91
N LEU A 242 -6.09 8.80 6.81
CA LEU A 242 -5.01 9.17 5.88
C LEU A 242 -5.24 10.56 5.29
N LYS A 243 -6.45 10.83 4.77
CA LYS A 243 -6.78 12.13 4.16
C LYS A 243 -6.79 13.28 5.18
N SER A 244 -7.26 13.02 6.40
CA SER A 244 -7.21 14.00 7.49
C SER A 244 -5.77 14.32 7.87
N LEU A 245 -4.90 13.31 7.97
CA LEU A 245 -3.48 13.50 8.23
C LEU A 245 -2.79 14.29 7.13
N GLU A 246 -2.99 13.92 5.86
CA GLU A 246 -2.44 14.64 4.70
C GLU A 246 -2.87 16.11 4.70
N SER A 247 -4.16 16.38 4.95
CA SER A 247 -4.71 17.73 5.02
C SER A 247 -4.15 18.53 6.19
N SER A 248 -4.04 17.93 7.37
CA SER A 248 -3.49 18.59 8.58
C SER A 248 -2.03 18.97 8.38
N VAL A 249 -1.22 18.08 7.82
CA VAL A 249 0.20 18.34 7.52
C VAL A 249 0.33 19.46 6.48
N ARG A 250 -0.52 19.47 5.45
CA ARG A 250 -0.55 20.54 4.44
C ARG A 250 -0.88 21.88 5.08
N MET A 251 -1.98 21.94 5.83
CA MET A 251 -2.43 23.15 6.54
C MET A 251 -1.31 23.70 7.44
N PHE A 252 -0.68 22.84 8.22
CA PHE A 252 0.41 23.25 9.14
C PHE A 252 1.60 23.84 8.38
N LYS A 253 1.97 23.21 7.27
CA LYS A 253 3.05 23.67 6.38
C LYS A 253 2.72 25.03 5.75
N ASP A 254 1.48 25.23 5.31
CA ASP A 254 1.05 26.46 4.64
C ASP A 254 1.01 27.62 5.64
N ILE A 255 0.43 27.43 6.83
CA ILE A 255 0.42 28.42 7.91
C ILE A 255 1.85 28.77 8.32
N LEU A 256 2.69 27.79 8.54
CA LEU A 256 4.10 28.03 8.92
C LEU A 256 4.84 28.82 7.84
N LYS A 257 4.63 28.50 6.58
CA LYS A 257 5.22 29.22 5.46
C LYS A 257 4.73 30.68 5.42
N GLU A 258 3.43 30.90 5.61
CA GLU A 258 2.84 32.23 5.65
C GLU A 258 3.44 33.09 6.77
N GLU A 259 3.51 32.56 8.00
CA GLU A 259 4.10 33.27 9.15
C GLU A 259 5.59 33.63 8.91
N ILE A 260 6.36 32.70 8.36
CA ILE A 260 7.77 32.94 8.02
C ILE A 260 7.91 34.07 6.99
N MET A 261 7.03 34.09 6.00
CA MET A 261 7.10 35.08 4.93
C MET A 261 6.72 36.51 5.36
N ARG A 262 6.03 36.67 6.50
CA ARG A 262 5.60 37.98 7.03
C ARG A 262 6.75 38.89 7.46
N SER A 263 7.91 38.33 7.88
CA SER A 263 9.00 39.13 8.42
C SER A 263 10.37 38.66 7.89
N TRP A 264 11.24 39.63 7.59
CA TRP A 264 12.63 39.32 7.25
C TRP A 264 13.40 38.70 8.41
N VAL A 265 13.07 39.09 9.67
CA VAL A 265 13.63 38.51 10.88
C VAL A 265 13.32 37.01 10.98
N TYR A 266 12.11 36.62 10.68
CA TYR A 266 11.71 35.21 10.68
C TYR A 266 12.40 34.40 9.58
N LYS A 267 12.61 35.00 8.39
CA LYS A 267 13.40 34.39 7.30
C LYS A 267 14.86 34.16 7.75
N LEU A 268 15.47 35.14 8.43
CA LEU A 268 16.81 34.98 8.97
C LEU A 268 16.85 33.91 10.09
N GLY A 269 15.86 33.88 10.97
CA GLY A 269 15.72 32.85 12.01
C GLY A 269 15.69 31.44 11.44
N ILE A 270 14.95 31.23 10.33
CA ILE A 270 14.92 29.92 9.63
C ILE A 270 16.27 29.58 8.98
N LEU A 271 16.98 30.55 8.45
CA LEU A 271 18.32 30.30 7.93
C LEU A 271 19.27 29.79 9.01
N ILE A 272 19.20 30.35 10.21
CA ILE A 272 19.94 29.87 11.38
C ILE A 272 19.47 28.47 11.80
N ALA A 273 18.15 28.24 11.83
CA ALA A 273 17.55 26.97 12.21
C ALA A 273 17.55 25.91 11.07
N ARG A 274 18.21 26.15 9.94
CA ARG A 274 18.23 25.28 8.74
C ARG A 274 18.58 23.82 9.08
N GLY A 275 19.46 23.60 10.06
CA GLY A 275 19.84 22.26 10.53
C GLY A 275 18.65 21.49 11.12
N ALA A 276 17.84 22.16 11.95
CA ALA A 276 16.66 21.56 12.57
C ALA A 276 15.62 21.15 11.49
N PHE A 277 15.34 22.04 10.52
CA PHE A 277 14.43 21.73 9.42
C PHE A 277 14.92 20.59 8.52
N LYS A 278 16.23 20.52 8.27
CA LYS A 278 16.85 19.39 7.56
C LYS A 278 16.68 18.07 8.31
N ASN A 279 16.82 18.08 9.62
CA ASN A 279 16.63 16.91 10.46
C ASN A 279 15.14 16.51 10.53
N LEU A 280 14.21 17.47 10.66
CA LEU A 280 12.78 17.22 10.60
C LEU A 280 12.39 16.53 9.27
N LYS A 281 12.87 17.03 8.14
CA LYS A 281 12.62 16.41 6.81
C LYS A 281 13.18 14.99 6.71
N LYS A 282 14.30 14.70 7.37
CA LYS A 282 14.85 13.32 7.42
C LYS A 282 14.01 12.39 8.29
N ARG A 283 13.39 12.90 9.37
CA ARG A 283 12.50 12.11 10.25
C ARG A 283 11.14 11.85 9.64
N LEU A 284 10.69 12.72 8.73
CA LEU A 284 9.42 12.59 8.00
C LEU A 284 9.70 12.35 6.51
N PRO A 285 10.18 11.16 6.11
CA PRO A 285 10.59 10.87 4.74
C PRO A 285 9.39 10.56 3.83
N ILE A 286 8.47 11.51 3.70
CA ILE A 286 7.22 11.38 2.92
C ILE A 286 7.52 10.91 1.48
N ASP A 287 8.59 11.44 0.87
CA ASP A 287 8.96 11.09 -0.51
C ASP A 287 9.38 9.61 -0.68
N LYS A 288 9.87 8.94 0.39
CA LYS A 288 10.36 7.55 0.32
C LYS A 288 9.27 6.49 0.39
N PHE A 289 8.10 6.85 0.90
CA PHE A 289 6.98 5.93 1.13
C PHE A 289 5.74 6.34 0.32
N SER A 290 5.98 6.93 -0.86
CA SER A 290 4.91 7.50 -1.69
C SER A 290 4.12 6.47 -2.50
N GLY A 291 4.48 5.19 -2.41
CA GLY A 291 3.76 4.07 -3.04
C GLY A 291 3.00 3.25 -2.01
N ALA A 292 1.71 3.06 -2.25
CA ALA A 292 0.83 2.19 -1.45
C ALA A 292 0.54 0.90 -2.24
N PRO A 293 1.08 -0.26 -1.85
CA PRO A 293 0.76 -1.51 -2.51
C PRO A 293 -0.68 -1.94 -2.22
N LEU A 294 -1.36 -2.40 -3.24
CA LEU A 294 -2.62 -3.13 -3.15
C LEU A 294 -2.28 -4.60 -2.89
N LEU A 295 -2.39 -4.99 -1.65
CA LEU A 295 -1.97 -6.29 -1.14
C LEU A 295 -3.06 -7.35 -1.32
N GLY A 296 -2.68 -8.61 -1.43
CA GLY A 296 -3.61 -9.73 -1.53
C GLY A 296 -4.04 -10.09 -2.96
N LEU A 297 -3.43 -9.48 -3.99
CA LEU A 297 -3.61 -9.86 -5.41
C LEU A 297 -2.51 -10.82 -5.87
N ASN A 298 -2.76 -11.62 -6.92
CA ASN A 298 -1.75 -12.52 -7.51
C ASN A 298 -0.63 -11.79 -8.29
N GLY A 299 -0.70 -10.47 -8.43
CA GLY A 299 0.34 -9.61 -8.98
C GLY A 299 0.52 -8.37 -8.12
N LEU A 300 1.69 -7.77 -8.13
CA LEU A 300 1.96 -6.57 -7.35
C LEU A 300 1.42 -5.33 -8.06
N VAL A 301 0.47 -4.65 -7.43
CA VAL A 301 -0.09 -3.36 -7.87
C VAL A 301 0.30 -2.30 -6.85
N VAL A 302 0.88 -1.21 -7.30
CA VAL A 302 1.28 -0.10 -6.44
C VAL A 302 0.59 1.18 -6.89
N LYS A 303 -0.11 1.81 -5.98
CA LYS A 303 -0.76 3.11 -6.17
C LYS A 303 0.14 4.22 -5.66
N ALA A 304 0.43 5.21 -6.50
CA ALA A 304 0.97 6.49 -6.06
C ALA A 304 -0.11 7.58 -6.15
N HIS A 305 0.04 8.67 -5.43
CA HIS A 305 -0.95 9.76 -5.42
C HIS A 305 -1.00 10.46 -6.78
N GLY A 306 -2.18 10.91 -7.23
CA GLY A 306 -2.32 11.63 -8.50
C GLY A 306 -1.43 12.86 -8.61
N SER A 307 -1.24 13.59 -7.52
CA SER A 307 -0.35 14.76 -7.42
C SER A 307 1.11 14.43 -7.04
N SER A 308 1.54 13.17 -7.20
CA SER A 308 2.91 12.77 -6.89
C SER A 308 3.93 13.46 -7.79
N ASN A 309 4.92 14.11 -7.17
CA ASN A 309 6.04 14.71 -7.88
C ASN A 309 7.10 13.65 -8.22
N ARG A 310 8.08 14.03 -9.07
CA ARG A 310 9.17 13.17 -9.53
C ARG A 310 9.93 12.41 -8.43
N LYS A 311 10.12 13.01 -7.25
CA LYS A 311 10.79 12.35 -6.11
C LYS A 311 9.92 11.28 -5.49
N GLN A 312 8.62 11.54 -5.41
CA GLN A 312 7.63 10.60 -4.90
C GLN A 312 7.46 9.41 -5.86
N ILE A 313 7.49 9.65 -7.17
CA ILE A 313 7.49 8.58 -8.18
C ILE A 313 8.74 7.71 -8.05
N ALA A 314 9.92 8.32 -7.93
CA ALA A 314 11.16 7.55 -7.69
C ALA A 314 11.08 6.73 -6.40
N GLY A 315 10.51 7.28 -5.32
CA GLY A 315 10.26 6.55 -4.07
C GLY A 315 9.25 5.41 -4.22
N ALA A 316 8.19 5.60 -5.03
CA ALA A 316 7.22 4.55 -5.33
C ALA A 316 7.85 3.39 -6.14
N ILE A 317 8.74 3.70 -7.08
CA ILE A 317 9.53 2.67 -7.80
C ILE A 317 10.45 1.93 -6.83
N GLU A 318 11.13 2.64 -5.91
CA GLU A 318 12.01 2.02 -4.91
C GLU A 318 11.25 1.05 -4.00
N ILE A 319 10.08 1.43 -3.48
CA ILE A 319 9.26 0.53 -2.64
C ILE A 319 8.75 -0.67 -3.43
N THR A 320 8.36 -0.46 -4.69
CA THR A 320 7.94 -1.55 -5.59
C THR A 320 9.08 -2.56 -5.79
N LEU A 321 10.28 -2.09 -6.11
CA LEU A 321 11.47 -2.94 -6.22
C LEU A 321 11.77 -3.67 -4.92
N ARG A 322 11.63 -3.02 -3.78
CA ARG A 322 11.83 -3.64 -2.47
C ARG A 322 10.83 -4.78 -2.22
N CYS A 323 9.56 -4.59 -2.60
CA CYS A 323 8.53 -5.63 -2.52
C CYS A 323 8.89 -6.84 -3.41
N LEU A 324 9.33 -6.59 -4.64
CA LEU A 324 9.73 -7.65 -5.58
C LEU A 324 10.98 -8.41 -5.08
N ARG A 325 12.05 -7.69 -4.73
CA ARG A 325 13.31 -8.30 -4.26
C ARG A 325 13.17 -9.11 -2.98
N LYS A 326 12.27 -8.69 -2.08
CA LYS A 326 11.96 -9.42 -0.85
C LYS A 326 10.85 -10.46 -1.02
N GLN A 327 10.43 -10.72 -2.25
CA GLN A 327 9.44 -11.76 -2.60
C GLN A 327 8.15 -11.65 -1.76
N MET A 328 7.65 -10.41 -1.58
CA MET A 328 6.51 -10.14 -0.72
C MET A 328 5.29 -11.00 -1.05
N GLN A 329 4.98 -11.19 -2.35
CA GLN A 329 3.82 -11.97 -2.80
C GLN A 329 3.92 -13.46 -2.37
N SER A 330 5.11 -14.07 -2.47
CA SER A 330 5.34 -15.46 -2.05
C SER A 330 5.18 -15.61 -0.55
N ARG A 331 5.73 -14.67 0.22
CA ARG A 331 5.61 -14.65 1.68
C ARG A 331 4.16 -14.53 2.14
N ILE A 332 3.39 -13.64 1.53
CA ILE A 332 1.95 -13.51 1.82
C ILE A 332 1.24 -14.85 1.57
N LYS A 333 1.48 -15.50 0.44
CA LYS A 333 0.88 -16.81 0.12
C LYS A 333 1.20 -17.87 1.16
N GLU A 334 2.46 -17.95 1.60
CA GLU A 334 2.90 -18.88 2.65
C GLU A 334 2.19 -18.62 3.98
N ASP A 335 2.14 -17.35 4.42
CA ASP A 335 1.52 -16.98 5.70
C ASP A 335 -0.01 -17.17 5.67
N VAL A 336 -0.67 -16.88 4.55
CA VAL A 336 -2.11 -17.11 4.38
C VAL A 336 -2.43 -18.62 4.38
N SER A 337 -1.61 -19.44 3.72
CA SER A 337 -1.78 -20.90 3.74
C SER A 337 -1.62 -21.45 5.16
N ARG A 338 -0.61 -20.98 5.89
CA ARG A 338 -0.39 -21.36 7.29
C ARG A 338 -1.56 -20.97 8.20
N LEU A 339 -2.14 -19.78 7.99
CA LEU A 339 -3.32 -19.36 8.75
C LEU A 339 -4.49 -20.31 8.51
N LYS A 340 -4.76 -20.68 7.24
CA LYS A 340 -5.83 -21.61 6.90
C LYS A 340 -5.66 -22.96 7.61
N GLU A 341 -4.45 -23.53 7.60
CA GLU A 341 -4.17 -24.80 8.29
C GLU A 341 -4.45 -24.71 9.79
N ILE A 342 -4.07 -23.61 10.43
CA ILE A 342 -4.30 -23.41 11.88
C ILE A 342 -5.80 -23.23 12.17
N VAL A 343 -6.50 -22.45 11.36
CA VAL A 343 -7.95 -22.25 11.50
C VAL A 343 -8.71 -23.58 11.36
N GLU A 344 -8.35 -24.40 10.38
CA GLU A 344 -8.99 -25.70 10.16
C GLU A 344 -8.72 -26.66 11.31
N LYS A 345 -7.47 -26.74 11.77
CA LYS A 345 -7.09 -27.56 12.94
C LYS A 345 -7.84 -27.13 14.23
N ASN A 346 -8.00 -25.82 14.44
CA ASN A 346 -8.74 -25.31 15.59
C ASN A 346 -10.24 -25.67 15.51
N LYS A 347 -10.83 -25.64 14.30
CA LYS A 347 -12.22 -26.08 14.09
C LYS A 347 -12.39 -27.58 14.35
N GLU A 348 -11.47 -28.42 13.90
CA GLU A 348 -11.48 -29.86 14.13
C GLU A 348 -11.41 -30.17 15.66
N THR A 349 -10.46 -29.50 16.32
CA THR A 349 -10.30 -29.66 17.78
C THR A 349 -11.55 -29.21 18.55
N ALA A 350 -12.21 -28.13 18.12
CA ALA A 350 -13.47 -27.68 18.73
C ALA A 350 -14.59 -28.71 18.55
N ARG A 351 -14.77 -29.25 17.34
CA ARG A 351 -15.75 -30.29 17.03
C ARG A 351 -15.52 -31.57 17.81
N GLU A 352 -14.26 -31.97 18.00
CA GLU A 352 -13.92 -33.14 18.84
C GLU A 352 -14.26 -32.91 20.30
N ARG A 353 -14.03 -31.72 20.85
CA ARG A 353 -14.42 -31.38 22.24
C ARG A 353 -15.93 -31.40 22.41
N GLU A 354 -16.68 -30.85 21.46
CA GLU A 354 -18.15 -30.88 21.48
C GLU A 354 -18.69 -32.32 21.42
N ARG A 355 -18.10 -33.19 20.56
CA ARG A 355 -18.46 -34.60 20.49
C ARG A 355 -18.22 -35.33 21.83
N LYS A 356 -17.04 -35.17 22.43
CA LYS A 356 -16.70 -35.78 23.73
C LYS A 356 -17.64 -35.30 24.83
N SER A 357 -17.94 -34.03 24.90
CA SER A 357 -18.89 -33.46 25.86
C SER A 357 -20.32 -34.01 25.69
N ALA A 358 -20.75 -34.21 24.42
CA ALA A 358 -22.04 -34.81 24.13
C ALA A 358 -22.11 -36.31 24.48
N GLU A 359 -21.02 -37.08 24.32
CA GLU A 359 -20.90 -38.48 24.72
C GLU A 359 -20.89 -38.65 26.24
N GLU A 360 -20.18 -37.76 26.96
CA GLU A 360 -20.17 -37.75 28.43
C GLU A 360 -21.55 -37.45 29.04
N HIS A 361 -22.34 -36.55 28.42
CA HIS A 361 -23.71 -36.25 28.85
C HIS A 361 -24.68 -37.43 28.57
N ASN A 362 -24.50 -38.19 27.50
CA ASN A 362 -25.33 -39.35 27.16
C ASN A 362 -25.01 -40.62 28.01
N THR A 363 -23.81 -40.67 28.61
CA THR A 363 -23.41 -41.79 29.47
C THR A 363 -23.72 -41.56 30.96
N ALA A 364 -24.10 -40.33 31.34
CA ALA A 364 -24.44 -39.95 32.73
C ALA A 364 -25.96 -39.87 33.01
N GLY A 365 -26.84 -40.17 32.04
CA GLY A 365 -28.28 -40.28 32.16
C GLY A 365 -28.75 -41.73 32.00
#